data_27aee9f3084d8091a8ec207d74a7cde0
#
_entry.id   27aee9f3084d8091a8ec207d74a7cde0
#
_cell.length_a   1.000
_cell.length_b   1.000
_cell.length_c   1.000
_cell.angle_alpha   90.00
_cell.angle_beta   90.00
_cell.angle_gamma   90.00
#
_symmetry.space_group_name_H-M   'P 1'
#
loop_
_entity.id
_entity.type
_entity.pdbx_description
1 polymer ?
#
loop_
_entity_poly.entity_id
_entity_poly.type
_entity_poly.pdbx_seq_one_letter_code
_entity_poly.pdbx_strand_id
1 'polypeptide(L)'
;MTVSGKAGGRSSVKGPGPLLSSVIVATVAVVIAFILYLYAIILTGSLVKVWGVNNEITLENYSYVFTHGSKAIKDTLLIACIGTPLGGLLAVLVGYATARLKVRGSRILETVSLLNYTLPGTVVGIAYIIAFNDKPIMLTGTIYILVAAYLFRYSSAGIRNVIAALSQIDPSIEEASRSLGASSVKTFTSITIPLVLPAILAGMRYLFIHSMTAISATIFLVSVHWTLITTRILECMTELQFAQACAFSIVLIVLVFIASGVINLLARALCRSGDAIGVH
;
A
#
# COMPACT_ATOMS: atom_id res chain seq x y z
N MET A 1 -32.01 -20.02 -17.95
CA MET A 1 -32.11 -21.42 -17.47
C MET A 1 -31.00 -22.21 -18.15
N THR A 2 -29.89 -22.46 -17.50
CA THR A 2 -28.89 -23.45 -17.93
C THR A 2 -28.94 -24.59 -16.91
N VAL A 3 -29.84 -25.53 -17.20
CA VAL A 3 -29.89 -26.82 -16.52
C VAL A 3 -28.85 -27.70 -17.19
N SER A 4 -27.64 -27.68 -16.71
CA SER A 4 -26.71 -28.78 -16.87
C SER A 4 -25.72 -28.79 -15.72
N GLY A 5 -26.10 -29.45 -14.63
CA GLY A 5 -25.25 -29.83 -13.52
C GLY A 5 -24.16 -30.82 -13.90
N LYS A 6 -23.45 -30.59 -15.01
CA LYS A 6 -22.14 -31.21 -15.22
C LYS A 6 -21.12 -30.27 -14.58
N ALA A 7 -20.72 -30.61 -13.35
CA ALA A 7 -19.44 -30.21 -12.84
C ALA A 7 -18.42 -30.47 -13.95
N GLY A 8 -17.96 -29.40 -14.60
CA GLY A 8 -16.90 -29.49 -15.59
C GLY A 8 -15.77 -30.27 -14.93
N GLY A 9 -15.47 -31.48 -15.45
CA GLY A 9 -14.41 -32.30 -14.93
C GLY A 9 -13.19 -31.41 -14.82
N ARG A 10 -12.62 -31.31 -13.62
CA ARG A 10 -11.29 -30.75 -13.43
C ARG A 10 -10.38 -31.47 -14.39
N SER A 11 -10.10 -30.86 -15.55
CA SER A 11 -9.00 -31.32 -16.37
C SER A 11 -7.78 -31.25 -15.45
N SER A 12 -7.31 -32.41 -15.01
CA SER A 12 -6.06 -32.48 -14.27
C SER A 12 -4.99 -31.94 -15.23
N VAL A 13 -4.65 -30.68 -15.11
CA VAL A 13 -3.49 -30.15 -15.79
C VAL A 13 -2.33 -31.01 -15.28
N LYS A 14 -1.77 -31.84 -16.17
CA LYS A 14 -0.57 -32.61 -15.83
C LYS A 14 0.47 -31.59 -15.33
N GLY A 15 0.86 -31.72 -14.08
CA GLY A 15 1.91 -30.87 -13.53
C GLY A 15 3.19 -30.96 -14.38
N PRO A 16 4.06 -29.96 -14.30
CA PRO A 16 5.33 -29.99 -15.03
C PRO A 16 6.09 -31.27 -14.68
N GLY A 17 6.75 -31.87 -15.66
CA GLY A 17 7.56 -33.06 -15.43
C GLY A 17 8.62 -32.82 -14.32
N PRO A 18 9.15 -33.91 -13.70
CA PRO A 18 10.01 -33.76 -12.51
C PRO A 18 11.23 -32.88 -12.77
N LEU A 19 11.82 -32.91 -13.95
CA LEU A 19 12.94 -32.08 -14.33
C LEU A 19 12.55 -30.57 -14.32
N LEU A 20 11.44 -30.22 -14.97
CA LEU A 20 10.97 -28.85 -15.03
C LEU A 20 10.57 -28.33 -13.64
N SER A 21 9.95 -29.19 -12.83
CA SER A 21 9.61 -28.85 -11.43
C SER A 21 10.88 -28.58 -10.61
N SER A 22 11.92 -29.40 -10.75
CA SER A 22 13.19 -29.19 -10.05
C SER A 22 13.89 -27.89 -10.48
N VAL A 23 13.87 -27.56 -11.77
CA VAL A 23 14.44 -26.31 -12.29
C VAL A 23 13.67 -25.10 -11.73
N ILE A 24 12.33 -25.14 -11.72
CA ILE A 24 11.51 -24.06 -11.15
C ILE A 24 11.81 -23.87 -9.66
N VAL A 25 11.84 -24.96 -8.87
CA VAL A 25 12.14 -24.91 -7.43
C VAL A 25 13.55 -24.37 -7.19
N ALA A 26 14.54 -24.84 -7.94
CA ALA A 26 15.92 -24.34 -7.81
C ALA A 26 16.02 -22.84 -8.14
N THR A 27 15.37 -22.38 -9.21
CA THR A 27 15.35 -20.96 -9.57
C THR A 27 14.71 -20.11 -8.48
N VAL A 28 13.57 -20.54 -7.96
CA VAL A 28 12.89 -19.84 -6.86
C VAL A 28 13.76 -19.82 -5.59
N ALA A 29 14.42 -20.94 -5.26
CA ALA A 29 15.30 -21.00 -4.10
C ALA A 29 16.51 -20.06 -4.24
N VAL A 30 17.12 -19.95 -5.42
CA VAL A 30 18.23 -19.02 -5.69
C VAL A 30 17.76 -17.56 -5.53
N VAL A 31 16.60 -17.21 -6.07
CA VAL A 31 16.03 -15.86 -5.92
C VAL A 31 15.76 -15.53 -4.45
N ILE A 32 15.17 -16.45 -3.69
CA ILE A 32 14.92 -16.25 -2.26
C ILE A 32 16.25 -16.10 -1.51
N ALA A 33 17.23 -16.97 -1.76
CA ALA A 33 18.54 -16.90 -1.14
C ALA A 33 19.25 -15.56 -1.42
N PHE A 34 19.15 -15.06 -2.65
CA PHE A 34 19.71 -13.77 -3.03
C PHE A 34 19.02 -12.60 -2.28
N ILE A 35 17.69 -12.63 -2.19
CA ILE A 35 16.94 -11.63 -1.42
C ILE A 35 17.35 -11.65 0.05
N LEU A 36 17.41 -12.83 0.68
CA LEU A 36 17.84 -12.98 2.08
C LEU A 36 19.28 -12.50 2.29
N TYR A 37 20.16 -12.74 1.33
CA TYR A 37 21.54 -12.24 1.35
C TYR A 37 21.59 -10.70 1.37
N LEU A 38 20.78 -10.04 0.55
CA LEU A 38 20.70 -8.56 0.57
C LEU A 38 20.19 -8.03 1.92
N TYR A 39 19.17 -8.66 2.50
CA TYR A 39 18.71 -8.27 3.84
C TYR A 39 19.75 -8.55 4.93
N ALA A 40 20.51 -9.64 4.81
CA ALA A 40 21.61 -9.94 5.73
C ALA A 40 22.72 -8.87 5.66
N ILE A 41 23.06 -8.38 4.46
CA ILE A 41 24.02 -7.27 4.30
C ILE A 41 23.52 -6.01 5.00
N ILE A 42 22.24 -5.63 4.81
CA ILE A 42 21.68 -4.45 5.47
C ILE A 42 21.69 -4.63 7.00
N LEU A 43 21.33 -5.82 7.47
CA LEU A 43 21.33 -6.12 8.91
C LEU A 43 22.76 -6.07 9.49
N THR A 44 23.73 -6.71 8.87
CA THR A 44 25.13 -6.65 9.32
C THR A 44 25.68 -5.23 9.24
N GLY A 45 25.35 -4.48 8.16
CA GLY A 45 25.72 -3.09 8.00
C GLY A 45 25.19 -2.17 9.08
N SER A 46 23.99 -2.46 9.60
CA SER A 46 23.40 -1.67 10.70
C SER A 46 24.07 -1.87 12.06
N LEU A 47 24.78 -2.99 12.22
CA LEU A 47 25.43 -3.38 13.48
C LEU A 47 26.92 -3.05 13.55
N VAL A 48 27.54 -2.55 12.49
CA VAL A 48 28.95 -2.15 12.46
C VAL A 48 29.11 -0.66 12.70
N LYS A 49 30.22 -0.28 13.32
CA LYS A 49 30.50 1.13 13.68
C LYS A 49 30.65 2.02 12.45
N VAL A 50 31.50 1.59 11.50
CA VAL A 50 31.72 2.27 10.21
C VAL A 50 31.83 1.21 9.14
N TRP A 51 30.88 1.15 8.22
CA TRP A 51 30.86 0.18 7.14
C TRP A 51 32.15 0.21 6.31
N GLY A 52 32.81 -0.95 6.19
CA GLY A 52 34.02 -1.10 5.38
C GLY A 52 35.33 -0.57 6.02
N VAL A 53 35.27 0.09 7.17
CA VAL A 53 36.44 0.66 7.85
C VAL A 53 36.60 0.09 9.26
N ASN A 54 35.56 0.13 10.06
CA ASN A 54 35.56 -0.42 11.42
C ASN A 54 34.35 -1.34 11.60
N ASN A 55 34.63 -2.65 11.65
CA ASN A 55 33.61 -3.69 11.75
C ASN A 55 33.29 -4.10 13.19
N GLU A 56 33.66 -3.29 14.19
CA GLU A 56 33.25 -3.50 15.57
C GLU A 56 31.73 -3.47 15.67
N ILE A 57 31.14 -4.48 16.33
CA ILE A 57 29.70 -4.57 16.53
C ILE A 57 29.25 -3.52 17.54
N THR A 58 28.29 -2.70 17.14
CA THR A 58 27.75 -1.62 17.98
C THR A 58 26.24 -1.44 17.76
N LEU A 59 25.56 -0.90 18.76
CA LEU A 59 24.17 -0.44 18.67
C LEU A 59 24.05 1.09 18.58
N GLU A 60 25.17 1.81 18.48
CA GLU A 60 25.18 3.28 18.39
C GLU A 60 24.35 3.80 17.21
N ASN A 61 24.36 3.09 16.08
CA ASN A 61 23.55 3.44 14.91
C ASN A 61 22.04 3.46 15.21
N TYR A 62 21.57 2.51 16.02
CA TYR A 62 20.16 2.50 16.45
C TYR A 62 19.88 3.62 17.46
N SER A 63 20.81 3.90 18.38
CA SER A 63 20.69 5.07 19.26
C SER A 63 20.57 6.36 18.44
N TYR A 64 21.39 6.50 17.39
CA TYR A 64 21.29 7.63 16.45
C TYR A 64 19.93 7.72 15.77
N VAL A 65 19.39 6.59 15.28
CA VAL A 65 18.05 6.54 14.64
C VAL A 65 16.97 7.03 15.60
N PHE A 66 16.98 6.62 16.85
CA PHE A 66 15.95 7.00 17.82
C PHE A 66 16.13 8.43 18.38
N THR A 67 17.35 8.94 18.45
CA THR A 67 17.62 10.31 18.92
C THR A 67 17.40 11.35 17.80
N HIS A 68 17.97 11.13 16.63
CA HIS A 68 17.93 12.09 15.52
C HIS A 68 16.84 11.79 14.47
N GLY A 69 16.39 10.54 14.37
CA GLY A 69 15.38 10.09 13.42
C GLY A 69 13.96 9.98 13.99
N SER A 70 13.75 10.18 15.28
CA SER A 70 12.43 10.00 15.91
C SER A 70 11.32 10.84 15.28
N LYS A 71 11.64 12.06 14.82
CA LYS A 71 10.72 12.92 14.10
C LYS A 71 10.33 12.29 12.76
N ALA A 72 11.30 11.83 11.97
CA ALA A 72 11.04 11.21 10.67
C ALA A 72 10.20 9.92 10.80
N ILE A 73 10.41 9.14 11.87
CA ILE A 73 9.58 7.97 12.18
C ILE A 73 8.13 8.38 12.43
N LYS A 74 7.91 9.37 13.29
CA LYS A 74 6.57 9.89 13.62
C LYS A 74 5.87 10.48 12.39
N ASP A 75 6.56 11.31 11.63
CA ASP A 75 6.03 11.97 10.42
C ASP A 75 5.63 10.91 9.37
N THR A 76 6.48 9.89 9.15
CA THR A 76 6.18 8.78 8.23
C THR A 76 4.91 8.03 8.64
N LEU A 77 4.81 7.64 9.91
CA LEU A 77 3.63 6.94 10.43
C LEU A 77 2.38 7.81 10.37
N LEU A 78 2.48 9.08 10.76
CA LEU A 78 1.35 10.01 10.75
C LEU A 78 0.79 10.18 9.33
N ILE A 79 1.65 10.43 8.35
CA ILE A 79 1.24 10.62 6.95
C ILE A 79 0.60 9.33 6.39
N ALA A 80 1.19 8.18 6.66
CA ALA A 80 0.63 6.90 6.25
C ALA A 80 -0.73 6.61 6.94
N CYS A 81 -0.85 6.89 8.23
CA CYS A 81 -2.10 6.71 8.99
C CYS A 81 -3.23 7.64 8.53
N ILE A 82 -2.92 8.87 8.12
CA ILE A 82 -3.92 9.82 7.58
C ILE A 82 -4.28 9.43 6.13
N GLY A 83 -3.28 9.16 5.29
CA GLY A 83 -3.49 8.86 3.88
C GLY A 83 -4.27 7.56 3.64
N THR A 84 -4.05 6.55 4.49
CA THR A 84 -4.66 5.22 4.31
C THR A 84 -6.19 5.21 4.38
N PRO A 85 -6.87 5.73 5.42
CA PRO A 85 -8.33 5.74 5.45
C PRO A 85 -8.91 6.64 4.36
N LEU A 86 -8.29 7.77 4.06
CA LEU A 86 -8.72 8.64 2.97
C LEU A 86 -8.61 7.93 1.61
N GLY A 87 -7.54 7.18 1.39
CA GLY A 87 -7.37 6.36 0.19
C GLY A 87 -8.35 5.20 0.09
N GLY A 88 -8.67 4.57 1.22
CA GLY A 88 -9.73 3.57 1.30
C GLY A 88 -11.10 4.14 0.92
N LEU A 89 -11.44 5.30 1.46
CA LEU A 89 -12.67 6.02 1.12
C LEU A 89 -12.72 6.36 -0.38
N LEU A 90 -11.65 6.94 -0.92
CA LEU A 90 -11.54 7.26 -2.35
C LEU A 90 -11.69 6.01 -3.21
N ALA A 91 -11.06 4.90 -2.83
CA ALA A 91 -11.13 3.62 -3.53
C ALA A 91 -12.57 3.09 -3.60
N VAL A 92 -13.30 3.17 -2.51
CA VAL A 92 -14.71 2.76 -2.45
C VAL A 92 -15.58 3.66 -3.32
N LEU A 93 -15.45 4.98 -3.19
CA LEU A 93 -16.27 5.94 -3.92
C LEU A 93 -16.06 5.81 -5.44
N VAL A 94 -14.81 5.84 -5.88
CA VAL A 94 -14.48 5.72 -7.31
C VAL A 94 -14.80 4.33 -7.83
N GLY A 95 -14.44 3.28 -7.09
CA GLY A 95 -14.69 1.90 -7.46
C GLY A 95 -16.18 1.59 -7.61
N TYR A 96 -17.01 2.03 -6.67
CA TYR A 96 -18.47 1.86 -6.73
C TYR A 96 -19.09 2.68 -7.87
N ALA A 97 -18.68 3.94 -8.03
CA ALA A 97 -19.16 4.80 -9.13
C ALA A 97 -18.85 4.19 -10.50
N THR A 98 -17.70 3.55 -10.65
CA THR A 98 -17.27 2.91 -11.90
C THR A 98 -18.00 1.59 -12.15
N ALA A 99 -18.06 0.72 -11.15
CA ALA A 99 -18.56 -0.65 -11.33
C ALA A 99 -20.10 -0.75 -11.30
N ARG A 100 -20.77 0.05 -10.44
CA ARG A 100 -22.21 -0.04 -10.21
C ARG A 100 -23.02 1.09 -10.81
N LEU A 101 -22.63 2.34 -10.57
CA LEU A 101 -23.39 3.48 -11.04
C LEU A 101 -23.17 3.78 -12.51
N LYS A 102 -22.07 3.27 -13.10
CA LYS A 102 -21.68 3.52 -14.50
C LYS A 102 -21.79 5.00 -14.89
N VAL A 103 -21.44 5.88 -13.94
CA VAL A 103 -21.52 7.33 -14.11
C VAL A 103 -20.69 7.76 -15.31
N ARG A 104 -21.23 8.67 -16.12
CA ARG A 104 -20.47 9.28 -17.24
C ARG A 104 -19.18 9.89 -16.70
N GLY A 105 -18.03 9.46 -17.22
CA GLY A 105 -16.71 9.93 -16.76
C GLY A 105 -16.05 9.06 -15.67
N SER A 106 -16.70 8.05 -15.10
CA SER A 106 -16.08 7.16 -14.10
C SER A 106 -14.84 6.45 -14.65
N ARG A 107 -14.86 6.07 -15.94
CA ARG A 107 -13.67 5.52 -16.62
C ARG A 107 -12.53 6.53 -16.73
N ILE A 108 -12.84 7.82 -16.87
CA ILE A 108 -11.83 8.87 -16.89
C ILE A 108 -11.18 8.98 -15.52
N LEU A 109 -11.97 8.96 -14.44
CA LEU A 109 -11.43 8.97 -13.06
C LEU A 109 -10.54 7.76 -12.80
N GLU A 110 -10.93 6.57 -13.22
CA GLU A 110 -10.11 5.36 -13.14
C GLU A 110 -8.81 5.54 -13.92
N THR A 111 -8.88 5.98 -15.18
CA THR A 111 -7.71 6.20 -16.03
C THR A 111 -6.77 7.24 -15.46
N VAL A 112 -7.28 8.37 -14.98
CA VAL A 112 -6.47 9.44 -14.34
C VAL A 112 -5.79 8.93 -13.07
N SER A 113 -6.49 8.13 -12.25
CA SER A 113 -5.89 7.51 -11.06
C SER A 113 -4.76 6.56 -11.42
N LEU A 114 -4.90 5.81 -12.51
CA LEU A 114 -3.87 4.90 -13.01
C LEU A 114 -2.67 5.65 -13.59
N LEU A 115 -2.91 6.74 -14.33
CA LEU A 115 -1.84 7.57 -14.89
C LEU A 115 -0.91 8.09 -13.80
N ASN A 116 -1.46 8.59 -12.69
CA ASN A 116 -0.64 9.08 -11.58
C ASN A 116 0.23 7.98 -10.95
N TYR A 117 -0.23 6.75 -10.95
CA TYR A 117 0.56 5.60 -10.49
C TYR A 117 1.69 5.23 -11.46
N THR A 118 1.45 5.30 -12.77
CA THR A 118 2.41 4.89 -13.81
C THR A 118 3.51 5.92 -14.05
N LEU A 119 3.27 7.19 -13.74
CA LEU A 119 4.28 8.24 -13.91
C LEU A 119 5.45 8.04 -12.94
N PRO A 120 6.70 8.37 -13.36
CA PRO A 120 7.84 8.40 -12.44
C PRO A 120 7.56 9.30 -11.24
N GLY A 121 7.92 8.82 -10.03
CA GLY A 121 7.66 9.58 -8.80
C GLY A 121 8.31 10.96 -8.78
N THR A 122 9.50 11.09 -9.35
CA THR A 122 10.22 12.37 -9.51
C THR A 122 9.40 13.38 -10.31
N VAL A 123 8.82 12.95 -11.43
CA VAL A 123 7.94 13.80 -12.26
C VAL A 123 6.72 14.25 -11.47
N VAL A 124 6.09 13.32 -10.75
CA VAL A 124 4.93 13.64 -9.90
C VAL A 124 5.32 14.62 -8.80
N GLY A 125 6.44 14.40 -8.10
CA GLY A 125 6.91 15.29 -7.04
C GLY A 125 7.15 16.73 -7.52
N ILE A 126 7.86 16.88 -8.65
CA ILE A 126 8.10 18.17 -9.28
C ILE A 126 6.79 18.83 -9.72
N ALA A 127 5.88 18.07 -10.34
CA ALA A 127 4.59 18.59 -10.79
C ALA A 127 3.75 19.13 -9.61
N TYR A 128 3.76 18.42 -8.46
CA TYR A 128 3.08 18.89 -7.24
C TYR A 128 3.68 20.21 -6.70
N ILE A 129 5.01 20.35 -6.72
CA ILE A 129 5.63 21.62 -6.32
C ILE A 129 5.18 22.73 -7.26
N ILE A 130 5.30 22.55 -8.58
CA ILE A 130 4.92 23.57 -9.56
C ILE A 130 3.43 23.95 -9.41
N ALA A 131 2.56 22.96 -9.19
CA ALA A 131 1.12 23.18 -9.08
C ALA A 131 0.70 23.86 -7.77
N PHE A 132 1.43 23.62 -6.66
CA PHE A 132 1.00 24.00 -5.31
C PHE A 132 2.01 24.89 -4.57
N ASN A 133 2.93 25.54 -5.28
CA ASN A 133 3.88 26.50 -4.68
C ASN A 133 3.33 27.92 -4.58
N ASP A 134 2.33 28.25 -5.39
CA ASP A 134 1.77 29.59 -5.48
C ASP A 134 0.27 29.61 -5.17
N LYS A 135 -0.26 30.85 -5.03
CA LYS A 135 -1.71 31.10 -4.86
C LYS A 135 -2.49 30.58 -6.09
N PRO A 136 -3.75 30.12 -5.94
CA PRO A 136 -4.60 30.24 -4.74
C PRO A 136 -4.41 29.13 -3.69
N ILE A 137 -3.79 28.00 -4.02
CA ILE A 137 -3.68 26.84 -3.13
C ILE A 137 -2.19 26.53 -2.89
N MET A 138 -1.63 27.09 -1.84
CA MET A 138 -0.24 26.87 -1.47
C MET A 138 -0.13 25.73 -0.46
N LEU A 139 0.34 24.56 -0.92
CA LEU A 139 0.51 23.35 -0.10
C LEU A 139 1.99 22.98 0.12
N THR A 140 2.92 23.56 -0.63
CA THR A 140 4.35 23.24 -0.52
C THR A 140 4.83 23.48 0.91
N GLY A 141 5.59 22.50 1.43
CA GLY A 141 6.10 22.51 2.81
C GLY A 141 5.11 22.06 3.89
N THR A 142 3.87 21.68 3.53
CA THR A 142 2.85 21.23 4.47
C THR A 142 2.69 19.69 4.42
N ILE A 143 2.07 19.12 5.47
CA ILE A 143 1.68 17.70 5.48
C ILE A 143 0.69 17.37 4.36
N TYR A 144 -0.15 18.34 3.98
CA TYR A 144 -1.24 18.13 3.01
C TYR A 144 -0.73 17.72 1.63
N ILE A 145 0.41 18.29 1.17
CA ILE A 145 0.99 17.94 -0.13
C ILE A 145 1.49 16.50 -0.13
N LEU A 146 2.10 16.02 0.97
CA LEU A 146 2.58 14.66 1.12
C LEU A 146 1.42 13.65 1.15
N VAL A 147 0.40 13.96 1.98
CA VAL A 147 -0.82 13.12 2.07
C VAL A 147 -1.52 13.07 0.71
N ALA A 148 -1.70 14.22 0.03
CA ALA A 148 -2.34 14.26 -1.29
C ALA A 148 -1.54 13.48 -2.33
N ALA A 149 -0.22 13.64 -2.39
CA ALA A 149 0.62 12.92 -3.33
C ALA A 149 0.51 11.41 -3.15
N TYR A 150 0.55 10.91 -1.91
CA TYR A 150 0.44 9.48 -1.63
C TYR A 150 -0.97 8.95 -1.84
N LEU A 151 -1.99 9.69 -1.41
CA LEU A 151 -3.38 9.39 -1.62
C LEU A 151 -3.68 9.15 -3.10
N PHE A 152 -3.42 10.14 -3.95
CA PHE A 152 -3.75 10.06 -5.38
C PHE A 152 -2.84 9.07 -6.13
N ARG A 153 -1.62 8.84 -5.66
CA ARG A 153 -0.70 7.92 -6.30
C ARG A 153 -1.03 6.45 -6.00
N TYR A 154 -1.29 6.11 -4.74
CA TYR A 154 -1.38 4.72 -4.29
C TYR A 154 -2.81 4.21 -4.09
N SER A 155 -3.84 5.08 -4.12
CA SER A 155 -5.24 4.64 -4.08
C SER A 155 -5.68 3.87 -5.32
N SER A 156 -4.98 4.01 -6.45
CA SER A 156 -5.28 3.32 -7.70
C SER A 156 -5.38 1.80 -7.55
N ALA A 157 -4.51 1.20 -6.74
CA ALA A 157 -4.57 -0.23 -6.45
C ALA A 157 -5.85 -0.60 -5.68
N GLY A 158 -6.24 0.22 -4.70
CA GLY A 158 -7.50 0.05 -3.96
C GLY A 158 -8.72 0.18 -4.86
N ILE A 159 -8.75 1.18 -5.75
CA ILE A 159 -9.84 1.39 -6.72
C ILE A 159 -10.01 0.13 -7.58
N ARG A 160 -8.92 -0.41 -8.13
CA ARG A 160 -8.95 -1.63 -8.94
C ARG A 160 -9.43 -2.85 -8.17
N ASN A 161 -8.98 -3.01 -6.94
CA ASN A 161 -9.41 -4.11 -6.07
C ASN A 161 -10.93 -4.05 -5.81
N VAL A 162 -11.46 -2.87 -5.54
CA VAL A 162 -12.91 -2.66 -5.32
C VAL A 162 -13.68 -2.92 -6.60
N ILE A 163 -13.25 -2.42 -7.76
CA ILE A 163 -13.89 -2.68 -9.06
C ILE A 163 -13.91 -4.18 -9.34
N ALA A 164 -12.78 -4.87 -9.16
CA ALA A 164 -12.66 -6.31 -9.39
C ALA A 164 -13.58 -7.11 -8.46
N ALA A 165 -13.65 -6.75 -7.17
CA ALA A 165 -14.53 -7.40 -6.22
C ALA A 165 -16.00 -7.18 -6.57
N LEU A 166 -16.41 -5.96 -6.89
CA LEU A 166 -17.77 -5.65 -7.32
C LEU A 166 -18.16 -6.36 -8.61
N SER A 167 -17.23 -6.57 -9.54
CA SER A 167 -17.49 -7.29 -10.79
C SER A 167 -17.79 -8.77 -10.58
N GLN A 168 -17.37 -9.36 -9.44
CA GLN A 168 -17.61 -10.76 -9.09
C GLN A 168 -18.93 -10.95 -8.31
N ILE A 169 -19.53 -9.88 -7.82
CA ILE A 169 -20.79 -9.89 -7.07
C ILE A 169 -21.95 -9.65 -8.02
N ASP A 170 -22.95 -10.56 -8.03
CA ASP A 170 -24.13 -10.41 -8.87
C ASP A 170 -24.92 -9.15 -8.46
N PRO A 171 -25.25 -8.24 -9.40
CA PRO A 171 -26.08 -7.08 -9.13
C PRO A 171 -27.47 -7.40 -8.55
N SER A 172 -28.00 -8.58 -8.79
CA SER A 172 -29.28 -9.03 -8.27
C SER A 172 -29.37 -9.00 -6.73
N ILE A 173 -28.24 -9.12 -6.03
CA ILE A 173 -28.19 -9.01 -4.57
C ILE A 173 -28.59 -7.60 -4.11
N GLU A 174 -28.11 -6.57 -4.79
CA GLU A 174 -28.46 -5.18 -4.49
C GLU A 174 -29.90 -4.87 -4.92
N GLU A 175 -30.36 -5.46 -6.04
CA GLU A 175 -31.74 -5.33 -6.52
C GLU A 175 -32.73 -5.99 -5.58
N ALA A 176 -32.45 -7.17 -5.08
CA ALA A 176 -33.28 -7.87 -4.08
C ALA A 176 -33.41 -7.05 -2.79
N SER A 177 -32.32 -6.46 -2.31
CA SER A 177 -32.37 -5.58 -1.14
C SER A 177 -33.31 -4.39 -1.33
N ARG A 178 -33.25 -3.75 -2.50
CA ARG A 178 -34.14 -2.63 -2.84
C ARG A 178 -35.60 -3.06 -2.99
N SER A 179 -35.84 -4.24 -3.55
CA SER A 179 -37.18 -4.83 -3.68
C SER A 179 -37.81 -5.12 -2.29
N LEU A 180 -36.97 -5.40 -1.28
CA LEU A 180 -37.40 -5.55 0.13
C LEU A 180 -37.58 -4.21 0.85
N GLY A 181 -37.48 -3.06 0.15
CA GLY A 181 -37.74 -1.74 0.70
C GLY A 181 -36.49 -1.06 1.31
N ALA A 182 -35.28 -1.62 1.17
CA ALA A 182 -34.08 -0.97 1.65
C ALA A 182 -33.72 0.24 0.78
N SER A 183 -33.35 1.36 1.42
CA SER A 183 -32.83 2.52 0.71
C SER A 183 -31.46 2.20 0.08
N SER A 184 -31.08 2.95 -0.98
CA SER A 184 -29.77 2.78 -1.63
C SER A 184 -28.59 2.92 -0.67
N VAL A 185 -28.69 3.82 0.30
CA VAL A 185 -27.65 4.00 1.34
C VAL A 185 -27.59 2.76 2.25
N LYS A 186 -28.73 2.20 2.66
CA LYS A 186 -28.78 1.00 3.49
C LYS A 186 -28.23 -0.22 2.73
N THR A 187 -28.60 -0.40 1.47
CA THR A 187 -28.03 -1.45 0.59
C THR A 187 -26.51 -1.30 0.48
N PHE A 188 -26.02 -0.09 0.21
CA PHE A 188 -24.59 0.17 0.10
C PHE A 188 -23.82 -0.14 1.38
N THR A 189 -24.29 0.37 2.53
CA THR A 189 -23.58 0.22 3.81
C THR A 189 -23.71 -1.18 4.43
N SER A 190 -24.87 -1.83 4.29
CA SER A 190 -25.16 -3.10 4.96
C SER A 190 -24.90 -4.33 4.08
N ILE A 191 -24.79 -4.16 2.76
CA ILE A 191 -24.57 -5.28 1.83
C ILE A 191 -23.28 -5.06 1.02
N THR A 192 -23.21 -3.96 0.25
CA THR A 192 -22.12 -3.76 -0.69
C THR A 192 -20.78 -3.59 0.04
N ILE A 193 -20.70 -2.70 1.05
CA ILE A 193 -19.45 -2.47 1.80
C ILE A 193 -18.93 -3.73 2.48
N PRO A 194 -19.73 -4.51 3.25
CA PRO A 194 -19.26 -5.75 3.85
C PRO A 194 -18.73 -6.77 2.83
N LEU A 195 -19.41 -6.92 1.70
CA LEU A 195 -18.99 -7.86 0.65
C LEU A 195 -17.65 -7.47 -0.01
N VAL A 196 -17.35 -6.18 -0.16
CA VAL A 196 -16.09 -5.70 -0.76
C VAL A 196 -15.04 -5.33 0.28
N LEU A 197 -15.34 -5.46 1.58
CA LEU A 197 -14.44 -5.10 2.67
C LEU A 197 -13.04 -5.73 2.55
N PRO A 198 -12.88 -7.01 2.21
CA PRO A 198 -11.57 -7.60 2.02
C PRO A 198 -10.74 -6.90 0.93
N ALA A 199 -11.39 -6.47 -0.16
CA ALA A 199 -10.74 -5.75 -1.26
C ALA A 199 -10.33 -4.33 -0.84
N ILE A 200 -11.18 -3.63 -0.05
CA ILE A 200 -10.89 -2.32 0.52
C ILE A 200 -9.65 -2.42 1.42
N LEU A 201 -9.65 -3.37 2.36
CA LEU A 201 -8.56 -3.55 3.31
C LEU A 201 -7.24 -3.94 2.62
N ALA A 202 -7.30 -4.74 1.55
CA ALA A 202 -6.12 -5.04 0.73
C ALA A 202 -5.57 -3.77 0.05
N GLY A 203 -6.44 -2.91 -0.48
CA GLY A 203 -6.06 -1.62 -1.06
C GLY A 203 -5.47 -0.65 -0.04
N MET A 204 -6.08 -0.55 1.14
CA MET A 204 -5.58 0.28 2.25
C MET A 204 -4.20 -0.19 2.72
N ARG A 205 -4.00 -1.51 2.87
CA ARG A 205 -2.69 -2.06 3.23
C ARG A 205 -1.63 -1.73 2.18
N TYR A 206 -1.96 -1.84 0.90
CA TYR A 206 -1.07 -1.46 -0.19
C TYR A 206 -0.67 0.01 -0.09
N LEU A 207 -1.63 0.92 0.06
CA LEU A 207 -1.39 2.35 0.19
C LEU A 207 -0.51 2.66 1.41
N PHE A 208 -0.81 2.05 2.56
CA PHE A 208 -0.06 2.24 3.80
C PHE A 208 1.43 1.90 3.62
N ILE A 209 1.72 0.68 3.12
CA ILE A 209 3.08 0.20 2.92
C ILE A 209 3.83 1.13 1.94
N HIS A 210 3.20 1.48 0.81
CA HIS A 210 3.83 2.33 -0.20
C HIS A 210 4.04 3.77 0.27
N SER A 211 3.14 4.30 1.11
CA SER A 211 3.34 5.62 1.74
C SER A 211 4.54 5.63 2.69
N MET A 212 4.77 4.54 3.42
CA MET A 212 5.94 4.43 4.32
C MET A 212 7.26 4.26 3.58
N THR A 213 7.24 3.64 2.39
CA THR A 213 8.46 3.27 1.64
C THR A 213 8.73 4.18 0.44
N ALA A 214 7.85 5.15 0.16
CA ALA A 214 8.00 6.07 -0.96
C ALA A 214 9.23 6.96 -0.80
N ILE A 215 10.02 7.12 -1.87
CA ILE A 215 11.16 8.01 -1.90
C ILE A 215 11.14 8.95 -3.10
N SER A 216 10.79 8.46 -4.29
CA SER A 216 10.98 9.18 -5.55
C SER A 216 10.20 10.49 -5.69
N ALA A 217 8.97 10.58 -5.17
CA ALA A 217 8.24 11.84 -5.09
C ALA A 217 8.56 12.59 -3.78
N THR A 218 8.82 11.86 -2.72
CA THR A 218 9.04 12.36 -1.37
C THR A 218 10.21 13.33 -1.28
N ILE A 219 11.33 13.04 -1.96
CA ILE A 219 12.53 13.89 -1.94
C ILE A 219 12.27 15.34 -2.37
N PHE A 220 11.23 15.57 -3.19
CA PHE A 220 10.83 16.91 -3.63
C PHE A 220 9.80 17.54 -2.69
N LEU A 221 9.02 16.75 -1.97
CA LEU A 221 7.86 17.20 -1.18
C LEU A 221 8.17 17.40 0.30
N VAL A 222 9.29 16.85 0.80
CA VAL A 222 9.72 17.05 2.19
C VAL A 222 10.13 18.49 2.47
N SER A 223 10.08 18.87 3.71
CA SER A 223 10.46 20.19 4.18
C SER A 223 11.13 20.11 5.55
N VAL A 224 11.64 21.22 6.07
CA VAL A 224 12.19 21.32 7.44
C VAL A 224 11.17 20.85 8.50
N HIS A 225 9.88 21.07 8.22
CA HIS A 225 8.80 20.70 9.14
C HIS A 225 8.34 19.24 8.99
N TRP A 226 8.53 18.62 7.83
CA TRP A 226 8.06 17.29 7.51
C TRP A 226 9.17 16.46 6.87
N THR A 227 9.72 15.52 7.62
CA THR A 227 10.80 14.62 7.17
C THR A 227 10.35 13.18 7.29
N LEU A 228 10.77 12.33 6.35
CA LEU A 228 10.40 10.92 6.33
C LEU A 228 11.62 10.02 6.49
N ILE A 229 11.40 8.79 6.97
CA ILE A 229 12.50 7.81 7.16
C ILE A 229 13.25 7.58 5.85
N THR A 230 12.55 7.48 4.72
CA THR A 230 13.16 7.26 3.40
C THR A 230 14.09 8.38 2.98
N THR A 231 13.78 9.63 3.31
CA THR A 231 14.66 10.77 3.04
C THR A 231 15.86 10.78 3.99
N ARG A 232 15.70 10.38 5.25
CA ARG A 232 16.84 10.21 6.18
C ARG A 232 17.81 9.12 5.73
N ILE A 233 17.28 8.01 5.18
CA ILE A 233 18.12 6.97 4.57
C ILE A 233 18.95 7.56 3.43
N LEU A 234 18.31 8.32 2.53
CA LEU A 234 19.01 8.95 1.41
C LEU A 234 20.06 9.96 1.87
N GLU A 235 19.74 10.81 2.84
CA GLU A 235 20.68 11.76 3.45
C GLU A 235 21.91 11.03 4.01
N CYS A 236 21.71 10.01 4.84
CA CYS A 236 22.82 9.20 5.37
C CYS A 236 23.66 8.54 4.25
N MET A 237 23.03 8.10 3.16
CA MET A 237 23.76 7.55 2.03
C MET A 237 24.60 8.61 1.29
N THR A 238 24.07 9.82 1.10
CA THR A 238 24.80 10.92 0.45
C THR A 238 25.95 11.46 1.30
N GLU A 239 25.82 11.36 2.63
CA GLU A 239 26.85 11.72 3.60
C GLU A 239 27.85 10.57 3.88
N LEU A 240 27.77 9.45 3.13
CA LEU A 240 28.58 8.24 3.31
C LEU A 240 28.43 7.56 4.68
N GLN A 241 27.34 7.83 5.40
CA GLN A 241 27.00 7.24 6.68
C GLN A 241 26.22 5.92 6.46
N PHE A 242 26.81 4.96 5.77
CA PHE A 242 26.14 3.73 5.34
C PHE A 242 25.61 2.88 6.50
N ALA A 243 26.31 2.83 7.64
CA ALA A 243 25.88 2.06 8.80
C ALA A 243 24.58 2.63 9.39
N GLN A 244 24.46 3.95 9.46
CA GLN A 244 23.25 4.64 9.92
C GLN A 244 22.11 4.49 8.90
N ALA A 245 22.39 4.58 7.60
CA ALA A 245 21.42 4.31 6.53
C ALA A 245 20.85 2.88 6.65
N CYS A 246 21.70 1.88 6.91
CA CYS A 246 21.29 0.51 7.16
C CYS A 246 20.41 0.40 8.43
N ALA A 247 20.75 1.09 9.51
CA ALA A 247 19.95 1.08 10.73
C ALA A 247 18.57 1.70 10.53
N PHE A 248 18.46 2.84 9.83
CA PHE A 248 17.17 3.41 9.41
C PHE A 248 16.36 2.45 8.56
N SER A 249 17.02 1.73 7.63
CA SER A 249 16.36 0.76 6.75
C SER A 249 15.80 -0.42 7.54
N ILE A 250 16.54 -0.96 8.51
CA ILE A 250 16.04 -2.03 9.39
C ILE A 250 14.85 -1.56 10.23
N VAL A 251 14.94 -0.36 10.82
CA VAL A 251 13.82 0.22 11.58
C VAL A 251 12.58 0.39 10.68
N LEU A 252 12.74 0.89 9.46
CA LEU A 252 11.63 1.01 8.51
C LEU A 252 11.02 -0.36 8.18
N ILE A 253 11.84 -1.37 7.89
CA ILE A 253 11.38 -2.74 7.61
C ILE A 253 10.56 -3.29 8.78
N VAL A 254 11.07 -3.18 10.00
CA VAL A 254 10.37 -3.64 11.21
C VAL A 254 9.04 -2.91 11.38
N LEU A 255 9.01 -1.59 11.22
CA LEU A 255 7.78 -0.79 11.31
C LEU A 255 6.74 -1.22 10.25
N VAL A 256 7.16 -1.46 9.01
CA VAL A 256 6.28 -1.93 7.94
C VAL A 256 5.71 -3.31 8.24
N PHE A 257 6.53 -4.23 8.78
CA PHE A 257 6.05 -5.56 9.18
C PHE A 257 5.06 -5.50 10.35
N ILE A 258 5.35 -4.72 11.39
CA ILE A 258 4.45 -4.51 12.53
C ILE A 258 3.11 -3.93 12.04
N ALA A 259 3.16 -2.86 11.28
CA ALA A 259 1.96 -2.20 10.76
C ALA A 259 1.14 -3.12 9.84
N SER A 260 1.80 -3.87 8.95
CA SER A 260 1.13 -4.88 8.10
C SER A 260 0.48 -5.98 8.93
N GLY A 261 1.14 -6.41 10.01
CA GLY A 261 0.58 -7.36 10.97
C GLY A 261 -0.67 -6.82 11.67
N VAL A 262 -0.61 -5.59 12.15
CA VAL A 262 -1.75 -4.91 12.80
C VAL A 262 -2.92 -4.76 11.83
N ILE A 263 -2.67 -4.29 10.60
CA ILE A 263 -3.72 -4.16 9.58
C ILE A 263 -4.35 -5.53 9.26
N ASN A 264 -3.55 -6.59 9.16
CA ASN A 264 -4.07 -7.94 8.92
C ASN A 264 -4.92 -8.46 10.09
N LEU A 265 -4.53 -8.18 11.34
CA LEU A 265 -5.31 -8.56 12.52
C LEU A 265 -6.66 -7.81 12.56
N LEU A 266 -6.64 -6.50 12.31
CA LEU A 266 -7.84 -5.68 12.21
C LEU A 266 -8.74 -6.15 11.06
N ALA A 267 -8.18 -6.47 9.90
CA ALA A 267 -8.92 -7.01 8.76
C ALA A 267 -9.62 -8.32 9.11
N ARG A 268 -8.92 -9.25 9.76
CA ARG A 268 -9.52 -10.53 10.21
C ARG A 268 -10.62 -10.33 11.25
N ALA A 269 -10.44 -9.40 12.19
CA ALA A 269 -11.45 -9.09 13.19
C ALA A 269 -12.73 -8.51 12.57
N LEU A 270 -12.59 -7.57 11.63
CA LEU A 270 -13.72 -6.95 10.92
C LEU A 270 -14.45 -7.95 10.01
N CYS A 271 -13.73 -8.81 9.28
CA CYS A 271 -14.36 -9.83 8.45
C CYS A 271 -15.10 -10.88 9.29
N ARG A 272 -14.55 -11.31 10.44
CA ARG A 272 -15.21 -12.25 11.35
C ARG A 272 -16.49 -11.66 11.97
N SER A 273 -16.48 -10.37 12.30
CA SER A 273 -17.69 -9.69 12.81
C SER A 273 -18.78 -9.59 11.74
N GLY A 274 -18.41 -9.47 10.46
CA GLY A 274 -19.34 -9.49 9.33
C GLY A 274 -20.02 -10.85 9.16
N ASP A 275 -19.28 -11.94 9.29
CA ASP A 275 -19.84 -13.31 9.22
C ASP A 275 -20.78 -13.63 10.39
N ALA A 276 -20.54 -13.06 11.58
CA ALA A 276 -21.39 -13.24 12.75
C ALA A 276 -22.74 -12.49 12.68
N ILE A 277 -22.83 -11.44 11.88
CA ILE A 277 -24.06 -10.65 11.68
C ILE A 277 -24.95 -11.23 10.55
N GLY A 278 -24.40 -12.09 9.70
CA GLY A 278 -25.09 -12.70 8.55
C GLY A 278 -25.75 -14.04 8.80
N VAL A 279 -25.71 -14.58 10.03
CA VAL A 279 -26.35 -15.86 10.41
C VAL A 279 -27.37 -15.61 11.50
N HIS A 280 -28.51 -15.02 11.11
CA HIS A 280 -29.80 -15.21 11.77
C HIS A 280 -30.94 -14.95 10.80
#